data_b9aa231b95e9f614782f3f1233d9e54a
#
_entry.id   b9aa231b95e9f614782f3f1233d9e54a
#
_cell.length_a   1.000
_cell.length_b   1.000
_cell.length_c   1.000
_cell.angle_alpha   90.00
_cell.angle_beta   90.00
_cell.angle_gamma   90.00
#
_symmetry.space_group_name_H-M   'P 1'
#
loop_
_entity.id
_entity.type
_entity.pdbx_description
1 polymer ?
#
loop_
_entity_poly.entity_id
_entity_poly.type
_entity_poly.pdbx_seq_one_letter_code
_entity_poly.pdbx_strand_id
1 'polypeptide(L)'
;MANDIFRTLDLNLLRIFIVLSQEKNMRKASEKMFVSQPAISQSLQKLRAKLGDELFVKVRTGIEATPFAEDLYEQILPHFDALQTILDNSQEFIPAQLDSTLRIALSPVVLSTLCGSLFYKIRELAPLAKVELVSWTSTTLDEIKKGETLIAINHDIETQTKEVYSKKLITLTGRAIVRKDHPIAQSHCRIQDFEDLEIASVINPGWNDNRVIAGEILAKHGVTYKIGFRSELVMAIIDVVRHTDMYMPDSNLFPVKLYPDLRAIEISVDDAPYCYPIQSFYHAKNRNSAVVRWLNGLITEVLELQIESNK
;
A
#
# COMPACT_ATOMS: atom_id res chain seq x y z
N MET A 1 -40.05 4.82 -29.76
CA MET A 1 -39.04 4.91 -28.70
C MET A 1 -38.57 3.51 -28.44
N ALA A 2 -37.32 3.16 -28.77
CA ALA A 2 -36.78 1.86 -28.44
C ALA A 2 -36.78 1.71 -26.92
N ASN A 3 -37.54 0.73 -26.45
CA ASN A 3 -37.60 0.41 -25.02
C ASN A 3 -36.19 -0.11 -24.65
N ASP A 4 -35.40 0.70 -23.98
CA ASP A 4 -34.06 0.28 -23.52
C ASP A 4 -34.25 -0.77 -22.40
N ILE A 5 -34.45 -2.00 -22.82
CA ILE A 5 -34.69 -3.15 -21.93
C ILE A 5 -33.56 -3.25 -20.93
N PHE A 6 -32.31 -3.03 -21.36
CA PHE A 6 -31.13 -3.16 -20.50
C PHE A 6 -31.17 -2.19 -19.31
N ARG A 7 -31.65 -0.94 -19.48
CA ARG A 7 -31.76 0.04 -18.37
C ARG A 7 -32.79 -0.34 -17.32
N THR A 8 -33.80 -1.11 -17.67
CA THR A 8 -34.94 -1.41 -16.79
C THR A 8 -35.00 -2.86 -16.35
N LEU A 9 -34.09 -3.71 -16.84
CA LEU A 9 -34.02 -5.13 -16.51
C LEU A 9 -33.22 -5.33 -15.23
N ASP A 10 -33.82 -6.02 -14.26
CA ASP A 10 -33.06 -6.52 -13.10
C ASP A 10 -32.17 -7.70 -13.54
N LEU A 11 -30.86 -7.54 -13.46
CA LEU A 11 -29.89 -8.56 -13.87
C LEU A 11 -29.99 -9.87 -13.06
N ASN A 12 -30.57 -9.83 -11.86
CA ASN A 12 -30.86 -11.04 -11.11
C ASN A 12 -31.84 -11.97 -11.83
N LEU A 13 -32.74 -11.41 -12.65
CA LEU A 13 -33.66 -12.21 -13.46
C LEU A 13 -32.91 -13.03 -14.52
N LEU A 14 -31.84 -12.46 -15.12
CA LEU A 14 -31.00 -13.18 -16.06
C LEU A 14 -30.21 -14.30 -15.38
N ARG A 15 -29.75 -14.09 -14.15
CA ARG A 15 -29.07 -15.14 -13.37
C ARG A 15 -30.01 -16.33 -13.11
N ILE A 16 -31.28 -16.04 -12.74
CA ILE A 16 -32.29 -17.07 -12.55
C ILE A 16 -32.58 -17.80 -13.86
N PHE A 17 -32.68 -17.08 -14.97
CA PHE A 17 -32.87 -17.67 -16.32
C PHE A 17 -31.73 -18.62 -16.69
N ILE A 18 -30.49 -18.24 -16.49
CA ILE A 18 -29.30 -19.07 -16.75
C ILE A 18 -29.37 -20.38 -15.94
N VAL A 19 -29.64 -20.26 -14.62
CA VAL A 19 -29.75 -21.44 -13.75
C VAL A 19 -30.91 -22.35 -14.17
N LEU A 20 -32.07 -21.80 -14.58
CA LEU A 20 -33.18 -22.55 -15.07
C LEU A 20 -32.85 -23.28 -16.38
N SER A 21 -32.12 -22.64 -17.29
CA SER A 21 -31.67 -23.26 -18.56
C SER A 21 -30.73 -24.44 -18.32
N GLN A 22 -29.87 -24.34 -17.30
CA GLN A 22 -28.94 -25.40 -16.91
C GLN A 22 -29.63 -26.56 -16.21
N GLU A 23 -30.47 -26.29 -15.22
CA GLU A 23 -31.07 -27.32 -14.36
C GLU A 23 -32.32 -27.98 -14.99
N LYS A 24 -32.99 -27.30 -15.92
CA LYS A 24 -34.25 -27.72 -16.56
C LYS A 24 -35.32 -28.18 -15.55
N ASN A 25 -35.20 -27.72 -14.32
CA ASN A 25 -36.04 -28.12 -13.18
C ASN A 25 -36.14 -26.97 -12.16
N MET A 26 -37.38 -26.54 -11.90
CA MET A 26 -37.69 -25.43 -11.00
C MET A 26 -37.22 -25.67 -9.56
N ARG A 27 -37.34 -26.91 -9.06
CA ARG A 27 -36.93 -27.28 -7.70
C ARG A 27 -35.40 -27.21 -7.57
N LYS A 28 -34.67 -27.87 -8.49
CA LYS A 28 -33.20 -27.82 -8.47
C LYS A 28 -32.67 -26.39 -8.61
N ALA A 29 -33.28 -25.57 -9.49
CA ALA A 29 -32.92 -24.17 -9.63
C ALA A 29 -33.16 -23.39 -8.34
N SER A 30 -34.25 -23.63 -7.61
CA SER A 30 -34.51 -22.96 -6.33
C SER A 30 -33.51 -23.36 -5.24
N GLU A 31 -33.12 -24.63 -5.16
CA GLU A 31 -32.09 -25.12 -4.27
C GLU A 31 -30.72 -24.47 -4.57
N LYS A 32 -30.32 -24.44 -5.84
CA LYS A 32 -29.05 -23.86 -6.31
C LYS A 32 -28.96 -22.33 -6.09
N MET A 33 -30.11 -21.65 -6.19
CA MET A 33 -30.21 -20.21 -5.99
C MET A 33 -30.46 -19.80 -4.52
N PHE A 34 -30.66 -20.77 -3.62
CA PHE A 34 -31.03 -20.54 -2.22
C PHE A 34 -32.31 -19.68 -2.05
N VAL A 35 -33.30 -19.89 -2.92
CA VAL A 35 -34.59 -19.17 -2.87
C VAL A 35 -35.75 -20.17 -2.95
N SER A 36 -36.96 -19.72 -2.65
CA SER A 36 -38.17 -20.59 -2.78
C SER A 36 -38.59 -20.76 -4.25
N GLN A 37 -39.22 -21.87 -4.56
CA GLN A 37 -39.80 -22.11 -5.93
C GLN A 37 -40.81 -21.01 -6.35
N PRO A 38 -41.69 -20.49 -5.46
CA PRO A 38 -42.54 -19.36 -5.78
C PRO A 38 -41.74 -18.11 -6.21
N ALA A 39 -40.59 -17.84 -5.57
CA ALA A 39 -39.72 -16.72 -5.95
C ALA A 39 -39.13 -16.88 -7.35
N ILE A 40 -38.67 -18.10 -7.71
CA ILE A 40 -38.23 -18.43 -9.06
C ILE A 40 -39.34 -18.18 -10.07
N SER A 41 -40.56 -18.69 -9.76
CA SER A 41 -41.74 -18.54 -10.66
C SER A 41 -42.11 -17.08 -10.88
N GLN A 42 -42.09 -16.26 -9.83
CA GLN A 42 -42.33 -14.82 -9.91
C GLN A 42 -41.28 -14.08 -10.76
N SER A 43 -39.99 -14.44 -10.56
CA SER A 43 -38.90 -13.88 -11.33
C SER A 43 -38.99 -14.24 -12.82
N LEU A 44 -39.32 -15.48 -13.11
CA LEU A 44 -39.56 -15.96 -14.50
C LEU A 44 -40.73 -15.18 -15.12
N GLN A 45 -41.83 -14.97 -14.40
CA GLN A 45 -42.98 -14.21 -14.90
C GLN A 45 -42.61 -12.76 -15.23
N LYS A 46 -41.79 -12.11 -14.39
CA LYS A 46 -41.27 -10.76 -14.66
C LYS A 46 -40.41 -10.73 -15.92
N LEU A 47 -39.55 -11.72 -16.09
CA LEU A 47 -38.68 -11.82 -17.25
C LEU A 47 -39.48 -12.05 -18.54
N ARG A 48 -40.47 -12.95 -18.53
CA ARG A 48 -41.42 -13.16 -19.62
C ARG A 48 -42.10 -11.86 -20.07
N ALA A 49 -42.62 -11.11 -19.10
CA ALA A 49 -43.28 -9.82 -19.38
C ALA A 49 -42.32 -8.79 -20.01
N LYS A 50 -41.02 -8.83 -19.66
CA LYS A 50 -40.01 -7.94 -20.22
C LYS A 50 -39.52 -8.33 -21.60
N LEU A 51 -39.38 -9.63 -21.85
CA LEU A 51 -38.84 -10.17 -23.12
C LEU A 51 -39.90 -10.52 -24.14
N GLY A 52 -41.16 -10.65 -23.71
CA GLY A 52 -42.29 -11.01 -24.61
C GLY A 52 -42.28 -12.47 -25.07
N ASP A 53 -41.62 -13.36 -24.33
CA ASP A 53 -41.51 -14.78 -24.62
C ASP A 53 -41.79 -15.62 -23.38
N GLU A 54 -42.34 -16.84 -23.54
CA GLU A 54 -42.60 -17.76 -22.43
C GLU A 54 -41.33 -18.34 -21.80
N LEU A 55 -40.21 -18.29 -22.47
CA LEU A 55 -38.88 -18.76 -22.11
C LEU A 55 -38.81 -20.27 -21.79
N PHE A 56 -39.75 -20.80 -21.04
CA PHE A 56 -39.81 -22.21 -20.67
C PHE A 56 -41.25 -22.69 -20.71
N VAL A 57 -41.47 -23.86 -21.30
CA VAL A 57 -42.75 -24.59 -21.35
C VAL A 57 -42.70 -25.82 -20.44
N LYS A 58 -43.81 -26.21 -19.84
CA LYS A 58 -43.89 -27.41 -19.02
C LYS A 58 -43.94 -28.65 -19.91
N VAL A 59 -43.11 -29.64 -19.60
CA VAL A 59 -43.11 -30.96 -20.22
C VAL A 59 -43.21 -32.05 -19.14
N ARG A 60 -43.43 -33.31 -19.56
CA ARG A 60 -43.59 -34.43 -18.60
C ARG A 60 -42.36 -34.63 -17.69
N THR A 61 -41.18 -34.26 -18.15
CA THR A 61 -39.89 -34.42 -17.45
C THR A 61 -39.39 -33.18 -16.72
N GLY A 62 -40.13 -32.07 -16.77
CA GLY A 62 -39.71 -30.79 -16.13
C GLY A 62 -40.13 -29.58 -16.94
N ILE A 63 -39.15 -28.75 -17.30
CA ILE A 63 -39.34 -27.58 -18.18
C ILE A 63 -38.38 -27.67 -19.37
N GLU A 64 -38.82 -27.15 -20.52
CA GLU A 64 -38.04 -27.09 -21.75
C GLU A 64 -38.00 -25.66 -22.25
N ALA A 65 -36.83 -25.21 -22.72
CA ALA A 65 -36.63 -23.85 -23.21
C ALA A 65 -37.33 -23.63 -24.56
N THR A 66 -37.83 -22.42 -24.81
CA THR A 66 -38.27 -22.02 -26.14
C THR A 66 -37.05 -21.79 -27.05
N PRO A 67 -37.18 -21.81 -28.37
CA PRO A 67 -36.09 -21.48 -29.29
C PRO A 67 -35.47 -20.14 -29.00
N PHE A 68 -36.31 -19.14 -28.68
CA PHE A 68 -35.83 -17.80 -28.23
C PHE A 68 -34.99 -17.89 -26.95
N ALA A 69 -35.40 -18.70 -25.98
CA ALA A 69 -34.66 -18.87 -24.74
C ALA A 69 -33.33 -19.60 -24.96
N GLU A 70 -33.25 -20.56 -25.86
CA GLU A 70 -32.02 -21.25 -26.23
C GLU A 70 -31.01 -20.26 -26.84
N ASP A 71 -31.43 -19.50 -27.86
CA ASP A 71 -30.60 -18.48 -28.49
C ASP A 71 -30.11 -17.41 -27.46
N LEU A 72 -31.01 -16.97 -26.60
CA LEU A 72 -30.70 -15.99 -25.55
C LEU A 72 -29.67 -16.56 -24.55
N TYR A 73 -29.81 -17.82 -24.16
CA TYR A 73 -28.90 -18.50 -23.26
C TYR A 73 -27.48 -18.58 -23.84
N GLU A 74 -27.34 -19.01 -25.08
CA GLU A 74 -26.08 -19.14 -25.79
C GLU A 74 -25.35 -17.78 -25.88
N GLN A 75 -26.08 -16.70 -26.12
CA GLN A 75 -25.52 -15.36 -26.23
C GLN A 75 -25.13 -14.77 -24.88
N ILE A 76 -25.91 -15.01 -23.83
CA ILE A 76 -25.68 -14.37 -22.52
C ILE A 76 -24.64 -15.10 -21.66
N LEU A 77 -24.61 -16.44 -21.72
CA LEU A 77 -23.78 -17.29 -20.88
C LEU A 77 -22.30 -16.87 -20.88
N PRO A 78 -21.64 -16.64 -22.02
CA PRO A 78 -20.22 -16.27 -22.03
C PRO A 78 -19.93 -14.96 -21.30
N HIS A 79 -20.88 -14.02 -21.33
CA HIS A 79 -20.72 -12.73 -20.64
C HIS A 79 -20.90 -12.87 -19.12
N PHE A 80 -21.83 -13.74 -18.68
CA PHE A 80 -21.97 -14.04 -17.25
C PHE A 80 -20.79 -14.82 -16.70
N ASP A 81 -20.24 -15.77 -17.44
CA ASP A 81 -19.04 -16.50 -17.06
C ASP A 81 -17.83 -15.56 -16.96
N ALA A 82 -17.69 -14.62 -17.88
CA ALA A 82 -16.66 -13.58 -17.81
C ALA A 82 -16.82 -12.69 -16.57
N LEU A 83 -18.04 -12.25 -16.25
CA LEU A 83 -18.32 -11.49 -15.04
C LEU A 83 -18.02 -12.31 -13.78
N GLN A 84 -18.42 -13.57 -13.73
CA GLN A 84 -18.14 -14.48 -12.63
C GLN A 84 -16.63 -14.64 -12.46
N THR A 85 -15.89 -14.89 -13.52
CA THR A 85 -14.43 -15.00 -13.51
C THR A 85 -13.76 -13.74 -12.96
N ILE A 86 -14.22 -12.56 -13.37
CA ILE A 86 -13.70 -11.28 -12.82
C ILE A 86 -13.98 -11.16 -11.32
N LEU A 87 -15.18 -11.53 -10.87
CA LEU A 87 -15.56 -11.44 -9.46
C LEU A 87 -14.83 -12.48 -8.60
N ASP A 88 -14.67 -13.69 -9.10
CA ASP A 88 -13.96 -14.77 -8.40
C ASP A 88 -12.46 -14.50 -8.35
N ASN A 89 -11.84 -14.04 -9.46
CA ASN A 89 -10.43 -13.67 -9.53
C ASN A 89 -10.11 -12.36 -8.77
N SER A 90 -11.11 -11.56 -8.39
CA SER A 90 -10.87 -10.37 -7.57
C SER A 90 -10.34 -10.70 -6.16
N GLN A 91 -10.26 -11.96 -5.79
CA GLN A 91 -9.74 -12.41 -4.50
C GLN A 91 -8.28 -12.91 -4.54
N GLU A 92 -7.73 -13.27 -5.69
CA GLU A 92 -6.36 -13.77 -5.80
C GLU A 92 -5.45 -12.77 -6.52
N PHE A 93 -4.66 -12.05 -5.71
CA PHE A 93 -3.64 -11.13 -6.23
C PHE A 93 -2.35 -11.92 -6.53
N ILE A 94 -1.96 -11.95 -7.80
CA ILE A 94 -0.72 -12.59 -8.26
C ILE A 94 0.26 -11.49 -8.68
N PRO A 95 1.29 -11.18 -7.86
CA PRO A 95 2.26 -10.12 -8.17
C PRO A 95 2.92 -10.27 -9.54
N ALA A 96 3.21 -11.49 -9.98
CA ALA A 96 3.87 -11.78 -11.26
C ALA A 96 3.06 -11.34 -12.49
N GLN A 97 1.74 -11.10 -12.35
CA GLN A 97 0.85 -10.62 -13.42
C GLN A 97 0.65 -9.10 -13.41
N LEU A 98 1.27 -8.40 -12.44
CA LEU A 98 1.13 -6.96 -12.31
C LEU A 98 1.96 -6.25 -13.38
N ASP A 99 1.30 -5.60 -14.33
CA ASP A 99 1.92 -4.87 -15.47
C ASP A 99 1.81 -3.34 -15.37
N SER A 100 1.29 -2.84 -14.25
CA SER A 100 1.10 -1.41 -13.99
C SER A 100 2.35 -0.74 -13.42
N THR A 101 2.34 0.60 -13.42
CA THR A 101 3.38 1.40 -12.77
C THR A 101 3.15 1.45 -11.26
N LEU A 102 4.17 1.06 -10.51
CA LEU A 102 4.25 1.16 -9.05
C LEU A 102 5.07 2.40 -8.70
N ARG A 103 4.38 3.54 -8.55
CA ARG A 103 5.01 4.77 -8.07
C ARG A 103 4.94 4.81 -6.55
N ILE A 104 6.12 4.75 -5.91
CA ILE A 104 6.31 4.66 -4.47
C ILE A 104 7.17 5.85 -4.02
N ALA A 105 6.63 6.69 -3.15
CA ALA A 105 7.38 7.80 -2.57
C ALA A 105 8.01 7.41 -1.24
N LEU A 106 9.26 7.74 -1.02
CA LEU A 106 10.01 7.38 0.18
C LEU A 106 10.66 8.63 0.77
N SER A 107 10.71 8.75 2.10
CA SER A 107 11.52 9.81 2.73
C SER A 107 12.97 9.71 2.25
N PRO A 108 13.73 10.83 2.18
CA PRO A 108 15.08 10.81 1.62
C PRO A 108 16.00 9.76 2.23
N VAL A 109 15.93 9.58 3.56
CA VAL A 109 16.73 8.58 4.28
C VAL A 109 16.32 7.15 3.88
N VAL A 110 15.02 6.85 3.85
CA VAL A 110 14.51 5.53 3.45
C VAL A 110 14.83 5.24 1.99
N LEU A 111 14.69 6.23 1.10
CA LEU A 111 14.99 6.10 -0.32
C LEU A 111 16.49 5.78 -0.52
N SER A 112 17.39 6.53 0.12
CA SER A 112 18.83 6.33 -0.02
C SER A 112 19.30 4.97 0.50
N THR A 113 18.57 4.41 1.46
CA THR A 113 18.93 3.13 2.10
C THR A 113 18.33 1.94 1.38
N LEU A 114 17.07 2.02 0.95
CA LEU A 114 16.30 0.85 0.49
C LEU A 114 16.10 0.78 -1.02
N CYS A 115 16.43 1.83 -1.81
CA CYS A 115 16.01 1.87 -3.21
C CYS A 115 16.46 0.64 -4.01
N GLY A 116 17.67 0.17 -3.82
CA GLY A 116 18.21 -1.03 -4.51
C GLY A 116 17.52 -2.31 -4.07
N SER A 117 17.53 -2.59 -2.77
CA SER A 117 16.94 -3.81 -2.20
C SER A 117 15.44 -3.90 -2.47
N LEU A 118 14.70 -2.81 -2.33
CA LEU A 118 13.27 -2.75 -2.63
C LEU A 118 13.00 -2.98 -4.13
N PHE A 119 13.77 -2.32 -5.00
CA PHE A 119 13.65 -2.52 -6.45
C PHE A 119 13.90 -3.97 -6.84
N TYR A 120 14.99 -4.58 -6.36
CA TYR A 120 15.30 -5.98 -6.70
C TYR A 120 14.22 -6.94 -6.23
N LYS A 121 13.69 -6.73 -5.02
CA LYS A 121 12.63 -7.58 -4.47
C LYS A 121 11.31 -7.44 -5.24
N ILE A 122 10.92 -6.21 -5.62
CA ILE A 122 9.75 -6.00 -6.47
C ILE A 122 9.96 -6.65 -7.84
N ARG A 123 11.14 -6.49 -8.44
CA ARG A 123 11.44 -7.03 -9.77
C ARG A 123 11.42 -8.55 -9.81
N GLU A 124 11.84 -9.19 -8.72
CA GLU A 124 11.78 -10.64 -8.56
C GLU A 124 10.35 -11.15 -8.54
N LEU A 125 9.46 -10.49 -7.78
CA LEU A 125 8.10 -10.96 -7.53
C LEU A 125 7.08 -10.45 -8.57
N ALA A 126 7.32 -9.27 -9.14
CA ALA A 126 6.46 -8.62 -10.13
C ALA A 126 7.28 -8.14 -11.35
N PRO A 127 7.79 -9.07 -12.18
CA PRO A 127 8.73 -8.76 -13.26
C PRO A 127 8.16 -7.86 -14.35
N LEU A 128 6.84 -7.79 -14.51
CA LEU A 128 6.16 -6.96 -15.52
C LEU A 128 5.89 -5.54 -15.01
N ALA A 129 5.94 -5.31 -13.69
CA ALA A 129 5.65 -4.01 -13.10
C ALA A 129 6.75 -2.98 -13.45
N LYS A 130 6.31 -1.74 -13.77
CA LYS A 130 7.21 -0.60 -13.86
C LYS A 130 7.35 0.02 -12.48
N VAL A 131 8.58 0.14 -11.98
CA VAL A 131 8.86 0.62 -10.62
C VAL A 131 9.43 2.05 -10.70
N GLU A 132 8.76 2.98 -10.02
CA GLU A 132 9.25 4.35 -9.79
C GLU A 132 9.39 4.57 -8.28
N LEU A 133 10.64 4.65 -7.82
CA LEU A 133 10.96 5.04 -6.45
C LEU A 133 11.32 6.52 -6.45
N VAL A 134 10.51 7.35 -5.81
CA VAL A 134 10.67 8.80 -5.83
C VAL A 134 10.87 9.34 -4.41
N SER A 135 11.49 10.51 -4.30
CA SER A 135 11.63 11.17 -3.01
C SER A 135 10.26 11.71 -2.55
N TRP A 136 10.01 11.63 -1.24
CA TRP A 136 8.91 12.34 -0.62
C TRP A 136 9.07 13.85 -0.84
N THR A 137 7.97 14.54 -1.14
CA THR A 137 7.90 15.99 -1.32
C THR A 137 6.72 16.57 -0.55
N SER A 138 6.63 17.90 -0.47
CA SER A 138 5.47 18.58 0.11
C SER A 138 4.14 18.26 -0.61
N THR A 139 4.19 17.80 -1.86
CA THR A 139 3.01 17.43 -2.67
C THR A 139 2.63 15.95 -2.58
N THR A 140 3.44 15.11 -1.92
CA THR A 140 3.23 13.65 -1.92
C THR A 140 1.85 13.23 -1.39
N LEU A 141 1.34 13.89 -0.36
CA LEU A 141 -0.01 13.59 0.14
C LEU A 141 -1.11 13.95 -0.88
N ASP A 142 -0.93 15.01 -1.65
CA ASP A 142 -1.86 15.37 -2.71
C ASP A 142 -1.75 14.44 -3.91
N GLU A 143 -0.57 13.98 -4.25
CA GLU A 143 -0.36 12.93 -5.27
C GLU A 143 -1.05 11.62 -4.90
N ILE A 144 -1.01 11.23 -3.60
CA ILE A 144 -1.76 10.07 -3.09
C ILE A 144 -3.27 10.26 -3.28
N LYS A 145 -3.83 11.44 -2.95
CA LYS A 145 -5.25 11.75 -3.14
C LYS A 145 -5.67 11.68 -4.61
N LYS A 146 -4.81 12.15 -5.52
CA LYS A 146 -5.04 12.07 -6.97
C LYS A 146 -4.84 10.67 -7.54
N GLY A 147 -4.19 9.77 -6.82
CA GLY A 147 -3.84 8.42 -7.27
C GLY A 147 -2.59 8.39 -8.17
N GLU A 148 -1.80 9.46 -8.20
CA GLU A 148 -0.54 9.57 -8.93
C GLU A 148 0.58 8.79 -8.20
N THR A 149 0.59 8.82 -6.87
CA THR A 149 1.45 8.01 -6.01
C THR A 149 0.61 6.94 -5.33
N LEU A 150 1.00 5.67 -5.49
CA LEU A 150 0.26 4.52 -4.98
C LEU A 150 0.39 4.36 -3.46
N ILE A 151 1.63 4.46 -2.98
CA ILE A 151 1.98 4.33 -1.57
C ILE A 151 3.21 5.21 -1.27
N ALA A 152 3.28 5.76 -0.08
CA ALA A 152 4.42 6.53 0.35
C ALA A 152 4.88 6.10 1.76
N ILE A 153 6.17 6.22 2.05
CA ILE A 153 6.79 5.80 3.31
C ILE A 153 7.48 7.00 3.94
N ASN A 154 7.11 7.29 5.19
CA ASN A 154 7.71 8.38 5.95
C ASN A 154 7.60 8.12 7.47
N HIS A 155 8.18 9.01 8.25
CA HIS A 155 7.91 9.10 9.68
C HIS A 155 6.45 9.40 9.95
N ASP A 156 6.07 9.40 11.23
CA ASP A 156 4.71 9.78 11.62
C ASP A 156 4.41 11.23 11.23
N ILE A 157 3.43 11.38 10.35
CA ILE A 157 2.93 12.66 9.86
C ILE A 157 1.45 12.74 10.21
N GLU A 158 1.05 13.77 10.94
CA GLU A 158 -0.37 14.05 11.16
C GLU A 158 -1.06 14.34 9.82
N THR A 159 -1.84 13.39 9.34
CA THR A 159 -2.68 13.60 8.17
C THR A 159 -3.98 14.28 8.58
N GLN A 160 -4.17 15.53 8.16
CA GLN A 160 -5.40 16.30 8.44
C GLN A 160 -6.60 15.87 7.58
N THR A 161 -6.49 14.82 6.80
CA THR A 161 -7.52 14.40 5.83
C THR A 161 -7.90 12.94 6.02
N LYS A 162 -9.20 12.65 5.89
CA LYS A 162 -9.74 11.27 5.91
C LYS A 162 -9.44 10.51 4.60
N GLU A 163 -8.94 11.19 3.57
CA GLU A 163 -8.66 10.57 2.27
C GLU A 163 -7.34 9.80 2.24
N VAL A 164 -6.41 10.14 3.13
CA VAL A 164 -5.12 9.43 3.28
C VAL A 164 -5.17 8.58 4.54
N TYR A 165 -4.91 7.29 4.36
CA TYR A 165 -4.80 6.32 5.45
C TYR A 165 -3.33 6.07 5.74
N SER A 166 -2.97 6.01 7.03
CA SER A 166 -1.63 5.63 7.47
C SER A 166 -1.65 4.26 8.16
N LYS A 167 -0.55 3.51 7.97
CA LYS A 167 -0.33 2.23 8.63
C LYS A 167 1.10 2.15 9.13
N LYS A 168 1.27 1.87 10.42
CA LYS A 168 2.59 1.57 10.98
C LYS A 168 3.16 0.32 10.32
N LEU A 169 4.42 0.41 9.83
CA LEU A 169 5.17 -0.71 9.28
C LEU A 169 6.04 -1.35 10.35
N ILE A 170 7.02 -0.60 10.86
CA ILE A 170 7.96 -1.05 11.89
C ILE A 170 8.24 0.09 12.87
N THR A 171 9.01 -0.23 13.90
CA THR A 171 9.59 0.74 14.82
C THR A 171 11.10 0.79 14.59
N LEU A 172 11.64 1.98 14.40
CA LEU A 172 13.07 2.23 14.26
C LEU A 172 13.66 2.66 15.60
N THR A 173 14.95 2.35 15.79
CA THR A 173 15.74 2.83 16.93
C THR A 173 16.65 3.95 16.46
N GLY A 174 16.55 5.10 17.11
CA GLY A 174 17.34 6.28 16.78
C GLY A 174 18.83 6.07 17.06
N ARG A 175 19.65 6.57 16.16
CA ARG A 175 21.11 6.57 16.26
C ARG A 175 21.66 7.93 15.83
N ALA A 176 22.82 8.31 16.37
CA ALA A 176 23.64 9.39 15.82
C ALA A 176 24.75 8.78 14.97
N ILE A 177 24.86 9.23 13.73
CA ILE A 177 25.95 8.84 12.83
C ILE A 177 27.01 9.93 12.91
N VAL A 178 28.25 9.49 13.18
CA VAL A 178 29.42 10.36 13.35
C VAL A 178 30.63 9.79 12.59
N ARG A 179 31.65 10.63 12.35
CA ARG A 179 32.92 10.15 11.83
C ARG A 179 33.57 9.16 12.81
N LYS A 180 34.39 8.22 12.30
CA LYS A 180 35.00 7.16 13.09
C LYS A 180 35.78 7.69 14.29
N ASP A 181 36.54 8.75 14.09
CA ASP A 181 37.43 9.38 15.10
C ASP A 181 36.74 10.57 15.81
N HIS A 182 35.42 10.55 15.92
CA HIS A 182 34.65 11.59 16.61
C HIS A 182 35.02 11.63 18.11
N PRO A 183 35.08 12.84 18.74
CA PRO A 183 35.47 13.02 20.17
C PRO A 183 34.63 12.17 21.14
N ILE A 184 33.35 11.99 20.92
CA ILE A 184 32.56 11.01 21.68
C ILE A 184 33.06 9.61 21.35
N ALA A 185 33.71 8.94 22.29
CA ALA A 185 34.28 7.59 22.08
C ALA A 185 33.27 6.47 22.30
N GLN A 186 32.22 6.75 23.06
CA GLN A 186 31.20 5.74 23.46
C GLN A 186 30.33 5.32 22.28
N SER A 187 29.93 4.04 22.27
CA SER A 187 28.93 3.50 21.31
C SER A 187 27.48 3.65 21.77
N HIS A 188 27.30 3.99 23.05
CA HIS A 188 26.03 4.27 23.71
C HIS A 188 26.10 5.60 24.42
N CYS A 189 25.17 6.49 24.16
CA CYS A 189 25.11 7.81 24.77
C CYS A 189 23.69 8.15 25.22
N ARG A 190 23.58 8.88 26.29
CA ARG A 190 22.32 9.52 26.68
C ARG A 190 22.13 10.79 25.86
N ILE A 191 20.91 11.22 25.70
CA ILE A 191 20.58 12.42 24.95
C ILE A 191 21.33 13.66 25.46
N GLN A 192 21.65 13.71 26.77
CA GLN A 192 22.43 14.80 27.40
C GLN A 192 23.88 14.88 26.92
N ASP A 193 24.45 13.76 26.45
CA ASP A 193 25.83 13.73 25.96
C ASP A 193 26.01 14.44 24.61
N PHE A 194 24.90 14.87 23.99
CA PHE A 194 24.86 15.61 22.72
C PHE A 194 24.72 17.13 22.93
N GLU A 195 24.85 17.60 24.18
CA GLU A 195 24.79 19.04 24.47
C GLU A 195 25.89 19.79 23.69
N ASP A 196 25.54 20.95 23.15
CA ASP A 196 26.40 21.82 22.33
C ASP A 196 26.97 21.24 21.04
N LEU A 197 26.67 19.97 20.70
CA LEU A 197 27.10 19.41 19.43
C LEU A 197 26.24 19.95 18.26
N GLU A 198 26.91 20.14 17.13
CA GLU A 198 26.24 20.60 15.92
C GLU A 198 25.56 19.45 15.16
N ILE A 199 24.35 19.71 14.73
CA ILE A 199 23.53 18.75 13.96
C ILE A 199 23.70 18.99 12.47
N ALA A 200 24.01 17.92 11.71
CA ALA A 200 23.86 17.84 10.27
C ALA A 200 22.56 17.07 9.95
N SER A 201 21.50 17.76 9.52
CA SER A 201 20.17 17.20 9.40
C SER A 201 19.66 17.12 7.96
N VAL A 202 19.06 16.00 7.61
CA VAL A 202 18.35 15.84 6.34
C VAL A 202 17.05 16.66 6.36
N ILE A 203 16.82 17.41 5.29
CA ILE A 203 15.52 18.04 5.02
C ILE A 203 14.65 17.02 4.32
N ASN A 204 13.48 16.75 4.90
CA ASN A 204 12.43 15.94 4.30
C ASN A 204 11.25 16.88 3.99
N PRO A 205 11.12 17.33 2.73
CA PRO A 205 10.15 18.36 2.36
C PRO A 205 8.72 18.03 2.75
N GLY A 206 7.98 19.00 3.27
CA GLY A 206 6.62 18.81 3.77
C GLY A 206 6.52 18.16 5.15
N TRP A 207 7.65 17.76 5.76
CA TRP A 207 7.66 17.16 7.09
C TRP A 207 8.50 17.98 8.11
N ASN A 208 9.74 18.33 7.75
CA ASN A 208 10.65 19.03 8.66
C ASN A 208 11.30 20.27 8.04
N ASP A 209 10.66 20.92 7.08
CA ASP A 209 11.21 22.06 6.33
C ASP A 209 11.85 23.12 7.23
N ASN A 210 11.13 23.52 8.27
CA ASN A 210 11.54 24.56 9.22
C ASN A 210 11.87 24.02 10.61
N ARG A 211 12.06 22.71 10.75
CA ARG A 211 12.22 22.02 12.03
C ARG A 211 13.39 21.05 11.95
N VAL A 212 14.07 20.86 13.07
CA VAL A 212 15.01 19.75 13.25
C VAL A 212 14.50 18.88 14.38
N ILE A 213 13.92 17.74 14.02
CA ILE A 213 13.22 16.87 14.97
C ILE A 213 14.14 16.41 16.09
N ALA A 214 15.39 16.06 15.79
CA ALA A 214 16.38 15.72 16.81
C ALA A 214 16.61 16.88 17.78
N GLY A 215 16.70 18.13 17.27
CA GLY A 215 16.83 19.31 18.09
C GLY A 215 15.62 19.53 19.01
N GLU A 216 14.41 19.31 18.51
CA GLU A 216 13.20 19.40 19.33
C GLU A 216 13.16 18.34 20.45
N ILE A 217 13.66 17.13 20.15
CA ILE A 217 13.77 16.08 21.16
C ILE A 217 14.80 16.47 22.22
N LEU A 218 15.97 16.98 21.82
CA LEU A 218 16.98 17.50 22.73
C LEU A 218 16.39 18.59 23.66
N ALA A 219 15.73 19.60 23.07
CA ALA A 219 15.10 20.68 23.79
C ALA A 219 14.05 20.24 24.82
N LYS A 220 13.23 19.22 24.49
CA LYS A 220 12.27 18.63 25.43
C LYS A 220 12.93 18.02 26.67
N HIS A 221 14.17 17.57 26.56
CA HIS A 221 14.97 17.03 27.67
C HIS A 221 15.96 18.05 28.27
N GLY A 222 15.77 19.34 27.97
CA GLY A 222 16.56 20.41 28.51
C GLY A 222 17.99 20.52 27.96
N VAL A 223 18.27 19.91 26.82
CA VAL A 223 19.55 19.89 26.15
C VAL A 223 19.60 20.97 25.07
N THR A 224 20.62 21.81 25.10
CA THR A 224 20.87 22.83 24.06
C THR A 224 21.41 22.14 22.80
N TYR A 225 21.09 22.68 21.63
CA TYR A 225 21.56 22.14 20.36
C TYR A 225 21.89 23.25 19.36
N LYS A 226 22.75 22.94 18.42
CA LYS A 226 23.10 23.82 17.29
C LYS A 226 22.85 23.12 15.98
N ILE A 227 22.39 23.85 14.97
CA ILE A 227 22.22 23.34 13.62
C ILE A 227 23.40 23.85 12.80
N GLY A 228 24.35 22.97 12.46
CA GLY A 228 25.51 23.29 11.67
C GLY A 228 25.25 23.21 10.17
N PHE A 229 24.48 22.19 9.73
CA PHE A 229 24.21 21.97 8.32
C PHE A 229 22.85 21.31 8.07
N ARG A 230 22.20 21.67 6.96
CA ARG A 230 20.97 21.01 6.48
C ARG A 230 20.99 20.87 4.97
N SER A 231 20.52 19.72 4.48
CA SER A 231 20.37 19.45 3.03
C SER A 231 19.25 18.41 2.78
N GLU A 232 18.65 18.48 1.60
CA GLU A 232 17.74 17.41 1.12
C GLU A 232 18.55 16.18 0.66
N LEU A 233 19.82 16.35 0.33
CA LEU A 233 20.70 15.30 -0.16
C LEU A 233 21.39 14.58 0.99
N VAL A 234 21.00 13.33 1.25
CA VAL A 234 21.63 12.49 2.29
C VAL A 234 23.13 12.36 2.07
N MET A 235 23.59 12.28 0.82
CA MET A 235 25.02 12.21 0.49
C MET A 235 25.80 13.45 0.92
N ALA A 236 25.20 14.64 0.83
CA ALA A 236 25.83 15.89 1.30
C ALA A 236 25.97 15.92 2.83
N ILE A 237 24.95 15.39 3.55
CA ILE A 237 25.03 15.23 5.01
C ILE A 237 26.15 14.25 5.39
N ILE A 238 26.22 13.11 4.72
CA ILE A 238 27.26 12.10 4.94
C ILE A 238 28.66 12.71 4.73
N ASP A 239 28.85 13.49 3.67
CA ASP A 239 30.14 14.10 3.37
C ASP A 239 30.55 15.13 4.45
N VAL A 240 29.62 15.97 4.91
CA VAL A 240 29.88 16.91 6.00
C VAL A 240 30.24 16.20 7.31
N VAL A 241 29.51 15.16 7.67
CA VAL A 241 29.75 14.37 8.90
C VAL A 241 31.12 13.69 8.88
N ARG A 242 31.59 13.24 7.71
CA ARG A 242 32.94 12.65 7.56
C ARG A 242 34.07 13.59 7.93
N HIS A 243 33.87 14.89 7.68
CA HIS A 243 34.93 15.89 7.77
C HIS A 243 34.78 16.86 8.95
N THR A 244 33.76 16.66 9.80
CA THR A 244 33.45 17.52 10.94
C THR A 244 33.14 16.74 12.21
N ASP A 245 32.97 17.41 13.33
CA ASP A 245 32.45 16.87 14.57
C ASP A 245 30.91 16.99 14.67
N MET A 246 30.24 17.28 13.57
CA MET A 246 28.78 17.21 13.51
C MET A 246 28.28 15.76 13.54
N TYR A 247 27.07 15.56 14.04
CA TYR A 247 26.42 14.28 13.95
C TYR A 247 25.17 14.35 13.07
N MET A 248 24.88 13.25 12.37
CA MET A 248 23.63 13.07 11.62
C MET A 248 22.67 12.23 12.46
N PRO A 249 21.52 12.78 12.86
CA PRO A 249 20.44 12.00 13.44
C PRO A 249 19.88 11.04 12.39
N ASP A 250 19.87 9.74 12.69
CA ASP A 250 19.37 8.68 11.84
C ASP A 250 18.82 7.52 12.70
N SER A 251 18.77 6.33 12.17
CA SER A 251 18.28 5.12 12.84
C SER A 251 19.13 3.90 12.56
N ASN A 252 18.69 2.79 13.10
CA ASN A 252 19.23 1.47 12.79
C ASN A 252 19.04 1.01 11.33
N LEU A 253 18.36 1.81 10.48
CA LEU A 253 18.32 1.59 9.03
C LEU A 253 19.62 2.01 8.34
N PHE A 254 20.34 3.02 8.87
CA PHE A 254 21.53 3.54 8.22
C PHE A 254 22.57 2.44 7.98
N PRO A 255 23.03 2.25 6.72
CA PRO A 255 23.91 1.14 6.34
C PRO A 255 25.37 1.45 6.72
N VAL A 256 25.66 1.60 8.01
CA VAL A 256 26.98 2.02 8.52
C VAL A 256 28.13 1.13 8.02
N LYS A 257 27.86 -0.13 7.75
CA LYS A 257 28.84 -1.09 7.20
C LYS A 257 29.38 -0.71 5.81
N LEU A 258 28.60 0.09 5.05
CA LEU A 258 29.04 0.61 3.73
C LEU A 258 29.94 1.86 3.87
N TYR A 259 30.09 2.40 5.08
CA TYR A 259 30.82 3.63 5.36
C TYR A 259 31.88 3.36 6.45
N PRO A 260 33.07 2.79 6.11
CA PRO A 260 34.06 2.37 7.08
C PRO A 260 34.70 3.54 7.89
N ASP A 261 34.49 4.76 7.42
CA ASP A 261 34.91 6.01 8.01
C ASP A 261 33.85 6.65 8.94
N LEU A 262 32.66 6.03 9.02
CA LEU A 262 31.60 6.41 9.92
C LEU A 262 31.33 5.34 10.99
N ARG A 263 30.69 5.75 12.07
CA ARG A 263 30.14 4.85 13.08
C ARG A 263 28.80 5.35 13.61
N ALA A 264 28.02 4.43 14.16
CA ALA A 264 26.75 4.74 14.80
C ALA A 264 26.92 4.77 16.33
N ILE A 265 26.26 5.72 16.97
CA ILE A 265 26.10 5.82 18.42
C ILE A 265 24.63 5.56 18.72
N GLU A 266 24.34 4.61 19.59
CA GLU A 266 22.97 4.36 20.05
C GLU A 266 22.56 5.45 21.07
N ILE A 267 21.34 5.98 20.91
CA ILE A 267 20.83 7.08 21.74
C ILE A 267 19.79 6.53 22.71
N SER A 268 19.94 6.83 23.98
CA SER A 268 18.94 6.60 25.02
C SER A 268 18.31 7.90 25.52
N VAL A 269 17.02 7.82 25.77
CA VAL A 269 16.19 8.84 26.40
C VAL A 269 15.53 8.21 27.60
N ASP A 270 15.64 8.79 28.77
CA ASP A 270 15.12 8.24 30.03
C ASP A 270 15.54 6.75 30.25
N ASP A 271 16.83 6.49 30.01
CA ASP A 271 17.47 5.17 30.12
C ASP A 271 16.90 4.07 29.20
N ALA A 272 16.10 4.43 28.22
CA ALA A 272 15.59 3.54 27.18
C ALA A 272 16.03 3.95 25.77
N PRO A 273 16.20 3.01 24.81
CA PRO A 273 16.49 3.35 23.43
C PRO A 273 15.43 4.28 22.85
N TYR A 274 15.84 5.36 22.20
CA TYR A 274 14.91 6.23 21.50
C TYR A 274 14.30 5.51 20.28
N CYS A 275 12.99 5.30 20.32
CA CYS A 275 12.28 4.55 19.28
C CYS A 275 11.15 5.39 18.66
N TYR A 276 10.94 5.25 17.35
CA TYR A 276 9.88 5.93 16.63
C TYR A 276 9.34 5.09 15.46
N PRO A 277 8.06 5.27 15.08
CA PRO A 277 7.46 4.51 14.00
C PRO A 277 7.87 5.02 12.63
N ILE A 278 7.97 4.11 11.65
CA ILE A 278 7.89 4.40 10.23
C ILE A 278 6.55 3.91 9.71
N GLN A 279 5.91 4.70 8.87
CA GLN A 279 4.55 4.47 8.41
C GLN A 279 4.47 4.46 6.89
N SER A 280 3.50 3.72 6.36
CA SER A 280 3.05 3.85 4.98
C SER A 280 1.80 4.71 4.91
N PHE A 281 1.70 5.49 3.84
CA PHE A 281 0.59 6.38 3.53
C PHE A 281 0.03 6.03 2.17
N TYR A 282 -1.28 5.90 2.05
CA TYR A 282 -1.96 5.59 0.80
C TYR A 282 -3.41 6.07 0.81
N HIS A 283 -4.02 6.19 -0.36
CA HIS A 283 -5.40 6.66 -0.44
C HIS A 283 -6.36 5.70 0.30
N ALA A 284 -7.28 6.22 1.08
CA ALA A 284 -8.24 5.46 1.90
C ALA A 284 -9.05 4.43 1.08
N LYS A 285 -9.36 4.72 -0.20
CA LYS A 285 -10.01 3.76 -1.13
C LYS A 285 -9.18 2.49 -1.34
N ASN A 286 -7.85 2.56 -1.18
CA ASN A 286 -6.92 1.46 -1.39
C ASN A 286 -6.67 0.64 -0.11
N ARG A 287 -7.39 0.91 1.00
CA ARG A 287 -7.21 0.22 2.29
C ARG A 287 -7.32 -1.30 2.16
N ASN A 288 -8.21 -1.77 1.30
CA ASN A 288 -8.44 -3.20 1.03
C ASN A 288 -7.77 -3.68 -0.27
N SER A 289 -7.01 -2.83 -0.95
CA SER A 289 -6.29 -3.18 -2.18
C SER A 289 -5.25 -4.27 -1.92
N ALA A 290 -5.31 -5.34 -2.70
CA ALA A 290 -4.37 -6.46 -2.59
C ALA A 290 -2.93 -6.02 -2.92
N VAL A 291 -2.76 -5.13 -3.91
CA VAL A 291 -1.45 -4.55 -4.28
C VAL A 291 -0.87 -3.74 -3.12
N VAL A 292 -1.66 -2.88 -2.46
CA VAL A 292 -1.18 -2.07 -1.34
C VAL A 292 -0.86 -2.93 -0.12
N ARG A 293 -1.66 -3.98 0.15
CA ARG A 293 -1.35 -4.95 1.21
C ARG A 293 -0.04 -5.70 0.96
N TRP A 294 0.15 -6.17 -0.27
CA TRP A 294 1.38 -6.83 -0.72
C TRP A 294 2.58 -5.90 -0.57
N LEU A 295 2.51 -4.66 -1.11
CA LEU A 295 3.59 -3.68 -0.97
C LEU A 295 3.91 -3.35 0.49
N ASN A 296 2.90 -3.21 1.36
CA ASN A 296 3.14 -3.01 2.79
C ASN A 296 3.93 -4.17 3.41
N GLY A 297 3.58 -5.42 3.08
CA GLY A 297 4.30 -6.61 3.55
C GLY A 297 5.73 -6.63 3.04
N LEU A 298 5.92 -6.42 1.73
CA LEU A 298 7.21 -6.42 1.09
C LEU A 298 8.14 -5.32 1.62
N ILE A 299 7.64 -4.10 1.77
CA ILE A 299 8.41 -2.98 2.30
C ILE A 299 8.79 -3.25 3.77
N THR A 300 7.89 -3.83 4.57
CA THR A 300 8.19 -4.23 5.95
C THR A 300 9.33 -5.26 5.98
N GLU A 301 9.26 -6.31 5.15
CA GLU A 301 10.31 -7.33 5.03
C GLU A 301 11.66 -6.71 4.66
N VAL A 302 11.70 -5.82 3.68
CA VAL A 302 12.95 -5.16 3.24
C VAL A 302 13.51 -4.25 4.33
N LEU A 303 12.66 -3.54 5.07
CA LEU A 303 13.07 -2.73 6.22
C LEU A 303 13.69 -3.60 7.33
N GLU A 304 13.07 -4.72 7.66
CA GLU A 304 13.56 -5.67 8.68
C GLU A 304 14.90 -6.28 8.28
N LEU A 305 15.03 -6.74 7.03
CA LEU A 305 16.29 -7.27 6.48
C LEU A 305 17.43 -6.24 6.52
N GLN A 306 17.12 -4.97 6.22
CA GLN A 306 18.09 -3.89 6.30
C GLN A 306 18.57 -3.67 7.75
N ILE A 307 17.66 -3.67 8.72
CA ILE A 307 18.00 -3.55 10.14
C ILE A 307 18.89 -4.73 10.59
N GLU A 308 18.55 -5.95 10.17
CA GLU A 308 19.34 -7.15 10.50
C GLU A 308 20.74 -7.10 9.90
N SER A 309 20.87 -6.62 8.69
CA SER A 309 22.17 -6.48 8.03
C SER A 309 23.10 -5.47 8.74
N ASN A 310 22.54 -4.54 9.52
CA ASN A 310 23.26 -3.51 10.27
C ASN A 310 23.64 -3.94 11.70
N LYS A 311 23.20 -5.11 12.15
CA LYS A 311 23.68 -5.74 13.40
C LYS A 311 25.03 -6.38 13.19
#